data_38d8dbbb55b824647a7549d20d193d78
#
_entry.id   38d8dbbb55b824647a7549d20d193d78
#
_cell.length_a   1.000
_cell.length_b   1.000
_cell.length_c   1.000
_cell.angle_alpha   90.00
_cell.angle_beta   90.00
_cell.angle_gamma   90.00
#
_symmetry.space_group_name_H-M   'P 1'
#
loop_
_entity.id
_entity.type
_entity.pdbx_description
1 polymer ?
#
loop_
_entity_poly.entity_id
_entity_poly.type
_entity_poly.pdbx_seq_one_letter_code
_entity_poly.pdbx_strand_id
1 'polypeptide(L)'
;GTVSALLSGDRLTGVRLRDTVTGEESVVDCDGVFVSVGRQPATALAVGQLELDGGGYIVAGETTETSIPGVYAVGDVRTKPLRQVVTAVADGAVAVHMAEKYIAENR
;
A
#
# COMPACT_ATOMS: atom_id res chain seq x y z
N GLY A 1 -9.47 18.85 -9.45
CA GLY A 1 -10.30 19.13 -8.27
C GLY A 1 -10.02 18.15 -7.13
N THR A 2 -10.46 18.49 -5.96
CA THR A 2 -10.33 17.67 -4.75
C THR A 2 -11.69 17.48 -4.09
N VAL A 3 -11.89 16.38 -3.36
CA VAL A 3 -13.06 16.19 -2.51
C VAL A 3 -12.89 17.08 -1.27
N SER A 4 -13.82 18.02 -1.05
CA SER A 4 -13.80 18.91 0.10
C SER A 4 -14.70 18.44 1.25
N ALA A 5 -15.74 17.65 0.95
CA ALA A 5 -16.61 17.07 1.95
C ALA A 5 -17.36 15.84 1.42
N LEU A 6 -17.71 14.92 2.32
CA LEU A 6 -18.75 13.93 2.11
C LEU A 6 -20.05 14.45 2.69
N LEU A 7 -21.13 14.35 1.92
CA LEU A 7 -22.46 14.80 2.33
C LEU A 7 -23.28 13.58 2.76
N SER A 8 -23.79 13.63 3.99
CA SER A 8 -24.55 12.49 4.56
C SER A 8 -25.62 12.97 5.52
N GLY A 9 -26.75 12.24 5.55
CA GLY A 9 -27.69 12.19 6.65
C GLY A 9 -27.54 10.82 7.33
N ASP A 10 -28.57 9.96 7.27
CA ASP A 10 -28.48 8.57 7.72
C ASP A 10 -27.60 7.70 6.81
N ARG A 11 -27.38 8.15 5.58
CA ARG A 11 -26.52 7.56 4.57
C ARG A 11 -25.84 8.64 3.73
N LEU A 12 -24.84 8.23 2.93
CA LEU A 12 -24.17 9.12 1.99
C LEU A 12 -25.20 9.61 0.96
N THR A 13 -25.18 10.90 0.68
CA THR A 13 -26.08 11.54 -0.31
C THR A 13 -25.31 12.24 -1.43
N GLY A 14 -24.01 12.49 -1.25
CA GLY A 14 -23.22 13.14 -2.27
C GLY A 14 -21.81 13.48 -1.83
N VAL A 15 -21.05 14.06 -2.73
CA VAL A 15 -19.72 14.61 -2.48
C VAL A 15 -19.67 16.07 -2.90
N ARG A 16 -18.98 16.90 -2.11
CA ARG A 16 -18.61 18.24 -2.50
C ARG A 16 -17.21 18.24 -3.07
N LEU A 17 -17.09 18.77 -4.27
CA LEU A 17 -15.82 18.93 -4.97
C LEU A 17 -15.41 20.39 -4.95
N ARG A 18 -14.10 20.64 -4.82
CA ARG A 18 -13.52 21.97 -5.01
C ARG A 18 -12.59 21.93 -6.21
N ASP A 19 -12.80 22.86 -7.14
CA ASP A 19 -11.86 23.09 -8.22
C ASP A 19 -10.57 23.69 -7.65
N THR A 20 -9.43 23.10 -7.99
CA THR A 20 -8.11 23.52 -7.46
C THR A 20 -7.55 24.76 -8.16
N VAL A 21 -8.12 25.16 -9.29
CA VAL A 21 -7.72 26.35 -10.05
C VAL A 21 -8.60 27.54 -9.69
N THR A 22 -9.93 27.36 -9.77
CA THR A 22 -10.90 28.45 -9.54
C THR A 22 -11.33 28.59 -8.08
N GLY A 23 -11.20 27.51 -7.29
CA GLY A 23 -11.70 27.46 -5.93
C GLY A 23 -13.22 27.23 -5.83
N GLU A 24 -13.92 27.15 -6.96
CA GLU A 24 -15.37 26.94 -6.98
C GLU A 24 -15.74 25.58 -6.42
N GLU A 25 -16.87 25.52 -5.73
CA GLU A 25 -17.41 24.27 -5.19
C GLU A 25 -18.62 23.81 -6.01
N SER A 26 -18.69 22.49 -6.21
CA SER A 26 -19.82 21.82 -6.84
C SER A 26 -20.20 20.59 -6.03
N VAL A 27 -21.43 20.12 -6.17
CA VAL A 27 -21.94 18.94 -5.50
C VAL A 27 -22.30 17.89 -6.56
N VAL A 28 -21.87 16.65 -6.30
CA VAL A 28 -22.27 15.48 -7.09
C VAL A 28 -23.08 14.57 -6.20
N ASP A 29 -24.33 14.34 -6.54
CA ASP A 29 -25.21 13.41 -5.82
C ASP A 29 -24.77 11.98 -6.10
N CYS A 30 -24.60 11.17 -5.05
CA CYS A 30 -24.21 9.76 -5.16
C CYS A 30 -24.58 9.01 -3.88
N ASP A 31 -24.80 7.70 -4.01
CA ASP A 31 -25.11 6.79 -2.92
C ASP A 31 -23.85 6.07 -2.37
N GLY A 32 -22.72 6.19 -3.05
CA GLY A 32 -21.46 5.58 -2.66
C GLY A 32 -20.27 6.28 -3.28
N VAL A 33 -19.11 6.20 -2.61
CA VAL A 33 -17.84 6.78 -3.07
C VAL A 33 -16.75 5.75 -2.97
N PHE A 34 -16.06 5.51 -4.09
CA PHE A 34 -14.85 4.70 -4.13
C PHE A 34 -13.63 5.63 -4.21
N VAL A 35 -12.79 5.59 -3.19
CA VAL A 35 -11.55 6.38 -3.15
C VAL A 35 -10.44 5.59 -3.86
N SER A 36 -9.92 6.16 -4.97
CA SER A 36 -8.84 5.55 -5.76
C SER A 36 -7.83 6.62 -6.18
N VAL A 37 -7.24 7.31 -5.22
CA VAL A 37 -6.35 8.46 -5.41
C VAL A 37 -4.86 8.13 -5.18
N GLY A 38 -4.52 6.86 -5.15
CA GLY A 38 -3.19 6.34 -4.89
C GLY A 38 -3.13 5.46 -3.64
N ARG A 39 -1.95 4.93 -3.36
CA ARG A 39 -1.69 4.03 -2.23
C ARG A 39 -0.53 4.57 -1.40
N GLN A 40 -0.61 4.36 -0.11
CA GLN A 40 0.49 4.60 0.82
C GLN A 40 0.76 3.30 1.56
N PRO A 41 2.00 2.75 1.49
CA PRO A 41 2.31 1.52 2.20
C PRO A 41 2.32 1.73 3.71
N ALA A 42 1.82 0.76 4.47
CA ALA A 42 1.82 0.77 5.93
C ALA A 42 3.18 0.27 6.47
N THR A 43 4.24 1.02 6.20
CA THR A 43 5.63 0.66 6.50
C THR A 43 6.28 1.50 7.59
N ALA A 44 5.50 2.22 8.39
CA ALA A 44 6.01 3.12 9.43
C ALA A 44 6.96 2.41 10.41
N LEU A 45 6.67 1.15 10.77
CA LEU A 45 7.52 0.35 11.65
C LEU A 45 8.89 -0.02 11.03
N ALA A 46 9.02 0.01 9.70
CA ALA A 46 10.25 -0.33 8.98
C ALA A 46 11.18 0.88 8.76
N VAL A 47 10.68 2.10 9.00
CA VAL A 47 11.45 3.34 8.82
C VAL A 47 12.67 3.34 9.72
N GLY A 48 13.85 3.60 9.12
CA GLY A 48 15.13 3.61 9.85
C GLY A 48 15.69 2.22 10.19
N GLN A 49 14.97 1.14 9.82
CA GLN A 49 15.41 -0.24 10.04
C GLN A 49 15.66 -0.97 8.73
N LEU A 50 14.75 -0.87 7.77
CA LEU A 50 14.86 -1.50 6.47
C LEU A 50 15.05 -0.44 5.38
N GLU A 51 15.65 -0.85 4.27
CA GLU A 51 15.71 -0.01 3.07
C GLU A 51 14.30 0.16 2.47
N LEU A 52 13.89 1.42 2.28
CA LEU A 52 12.64 1.80 1.64
C LEU A 52 12.93 2.54 0.33
N ASP A 53 12.04 2.40 -0.65
CA ASP A 53 12.08 3.21 -1.86
C ASP A 53 11.51 4.62 -1.65
N GLY A 54 11.55 5.46 -2.70
CA GLY A 54 11.01 6.82 -2.64
C GLY A 54 9.50 6.92 -2.41
N GLY A 55 8.76 5.81 -2.58
CA GLY A 55 7.33 5.70 -2.29
C GLY A 55 7.02 5.13 -0.89
N GLY A 56 8.05 4.79 -0.12
CA GLY A 56 7.93 4.21 1.22
C GLY A 56 7.73 2.69 1.22
N TYR A 57 7.87 2.00 0.08
CA TYR A 57 7.80 0.54 0.00
C TYR A 57 9.12 -0.10 0.43
N ILE A 58 9.05 -1.24 1.13
CA ILE A 58 10.24 -2.00 1.51
C ILE A 58 10.90 -2.56 0.25
N VAL A 59 12.19 -2.27 0.07
CA VAL A 59 12.96 -2.79 -1.06
C VAL A 59 13.18 -4.29 -0.86
N ALA A 60 12.55 -5.11 -1.70
CA ALA A 60 12.68 -6.55 -1.73
C ALA A 60 12.33 -7.07 -3.12
N GLY A 61 13.13 -7.99 -3.64
CA GLY A 61 12.94 -8.61 -4.96
C GLY A 61 12.08 -9.87 -4.92
N GLU A 62 12.26 -10.73 -5.91
CA GLU A 62 11.51 -11.99 -6.04
C GLU A 62 11.76 -12.98 -4.89
N THR A 63 12.91 -12.91 -4.23
CA THR A 63 13.23 -13.72 -3.05
C THR A 63 12.60 -13.21 -1.77
N THR A 64 11.96 -12.05 -1.82
CA THR A 64 11.38 -11.35 -0.65
C THR A 64 12.38 -10.90 0.42
N GLU A 65 13.68 -11.11 0.20
CA GLU A 65 14.74 -10.67 1.11
C GLU A 65 14.82 -9.16 1.18
N THR A 66 14.99 -8.64 2.40
CA THR A 66 15.17 -7.21 2.69
C THR A 66 16.65 -6.85 2.85
N SER A 67 16.93 -5.61 3.23
CA SER A 67 18.28 -5.15 3.55
C SER A 67 18.90 -5.81 4.80
N ILE A 68 18.10 -6.53 5.60
CA ILE A 68 18.56 -7.25 6.79
C ILE A 68 18.44 -8.75 6.56
N PRO A 69 19.54 -9.53 6.64
CA PRO A 69 19.49 -10.99 6.51
C PRO A 69 18.52 -11.63 7.51
N GLY A 70 17.72 -12.58 7.03
CA GLY A 70 16.70 -13.26 7.82
C GLY A 70 15.40 -12.48 8.01
N VAL A 71 15.28 -11.28 7.44
CA VAL A 71 14.06 -10.47 7.41
C VAL A 71 13.50 -10.43 6.00
N TYR A 72 12.23 -10.76 5.85
CA TYR A 72 11.55 -10.86 4.56
C TYR A 72 10.36 -9.90 4.51
N ALA A 73 10.11 -9.29 3.35
CA ALA A 73 8.95 -8.45 3.11
C ALA A 73 8.05 -9.11 2.06
N VAL A 74 6.78 -9.22 2.38
CA VAL A 74 5.79 -9.90 1.54
C VAL A 74 4.56 -9.03 1.29
N GLY A 75 3.89 -9.25 0.17
CA GLY A 75 2.65 -8.57 -0.16
C GLY A 75 2.84 -7.12 -0.61
N ASP A 76 1.82 -6.33 -0.34
CA ASP A 76 1.69 -4.98 -0.90
C ASP A 76 2.65 -3.94 -0.32
N VAL A 77 3.35 -4.25 0.77
CA VAL A 77 4.30 -3.35 1.45
C VAL A 77 5.68 -3.32 0.80
N ARG A 78 6.01 -4.27 -0.08
CA ARG A 78 7.29 -4.33 -0.77
C ARG A 78 7.25 -3.76 -2.19
N THR A 79 8.41 -3.47 -2.74
CA THR A 79 8.59 -3.08 -4.14
C THR A 79 8.13 -4.20 -5.09
N LYS A 80 7.18 -3.91 -5.95
CA LYS A 80 6.65 -4.85 -6.96
C LYS A 80 5.81 -4.13 -8.01
N PRO A 81 5.70 -4.68 -9.23
CA PRO A 81 4.90 -4.06 -10.29
C PRO A 81 3.39 -4.24 -10.11
N LEU A 82 2.95 -5.31 -9.46
CA LEU A 82 1.52 -5.66 -9.31
C LEU A 82 1.21 -6.04 -7.87
N ARG A 83 0.17 -5.42 -7.30
CA ARG A 83 -0.32 -5.65 -5.94
C ARG A 83 -1.72 -6.23 -6.00
N GLN A 84 -1.82 -7.54 -5.75
CA GLN A 84 -3.05 -8.33 -5.74
C GLN A 84 -2.96 -9.39 -4.63
N VAL A 85 -4.09 -9.92 -4.21
CA VAL A 85 -4.14 -11.00 -3.21
C VAL A 85 -3.26 -12.20 -3.63
N VAL A 86 -3.37 -12.62 -4.90
CA VAL A 86 -2.59 -13.75 -5.42
C VAL A 86 -1.08 -13.50 -5.38
N THR A 87 -0.62 -12.28 -5.65
CA THR A 87 0.82 -11.93 -5.57
C THR A 87 1.30 -11.87 -4.12
N ALA A 88 0.46 -11.44 -3.19
CA ALA A 88 0.78 -11.48 -1.76
C ALA A 88 0.90 -12.91 -1.23
N VAL A 89 0.00 -13.81 -1.65
CA VAL A 89 0.07 -15.25 -1.30
C VAL A 89 1.34 -15.89 -1.86
N ALA A 90 1.69 -15.60 -3.12
CA ALA A 90 2.92 -16.10 -3.73
C ALA A 90 4.18 -15.63 -2.99
N ASP A 91 4.24 -14.35 -2.61
CA ASP A 91 5.32 -13.82 -1.78
C ASP A 91 5.46 -14.59 -0.45
N GLY A 92 4.35 -14.89 0.21
CA GLY A 92 4.35 -15.66 1.45
C GLY A 92 4.98 -17.05 1.29
N ALA A 93 4.65 -17.75 0.21
CA ALA A 93 5.24 -19.05 -0.10
C ALA A 93 6.76 -18.95 -0.33
N VAL A 94 7.21 -17.94 -1.08
CA VAL A 94 8.63 -17.68 -1.33
C VAL A 94 9.35 -17.35 -0.02
N ALA A 95 8.81 -16.47 0.80
CA ALA A 95 9.42 -16.07 2.07
C ALA A 95 9.63 -17.26 3.02
N VAL A 96 8.66 -18.17 3.12
CA VAL A 96 8.79 -19.38 3.94
C VAL A 96 9.94 -20.25 3.44
N HIS A 97 10.03 -20.48 2.13
CA HIS A 97 11.13 -21.24 1.53
C HIS A 97 12.50 -20.60 1.79
N MET A 98 12.59 -19.28 1.62
CA MET A 98 13.84 -18.54 1.86
C MET A 98 14.23 -18.53 3.34
N ALA A 99 13.25 -18.43 4.26
CA ALA A 99 13.49 -18.48 5.69
C ALA A 99 14.00 -19.88 6.12
N GLU A 100 13.42 -20.96 5.58
CA GLU A 100 13.90 -22.33 5.82
C GLU A 100 15.36 -22.50 5.39
N LYS A 101 15.69 -22.02 4.19
CA LYS A 101 17.06 -22.03 3.67
C LYS A 101 18.02 -21.24 4.58
N TYR A 102 17.64 -20.02 4.96
CA TYR A 102 18.43 -19.16 5.85
C TYR A 102 18.73 -19.85 7.19
N ILE A 103 17.73 -20.47 7.82
CA ILE A 103 17.89 -21.20 9.07
C ILE A 103 18.85 -22.39 8.91
N ALA A 104 18.74 -23.15 7.81
CA ALA A 104 19.60 -24.29 7.55
C ALA A 104 21.08 -23.89 7.36
N GLU A 105 21.33 -22.75 6.72
CA GLU A 105 22.67 -22.21 6.45
C GLU A 105 23.31 -21.53 7.66
N ASN A 106 22.52 -21.11 8.64
CA ASN A 106 22.98 -20.34 9.82
C ASN A 106 22.79 -21.06 11.16
N ARG A 107 22.71 -22.38 11.13
CA ARG A 107 22.65 -23.22 12.34
C ARG A 107 24.05 -23.44 12.95
#